data_5a01e6e716efe23a035888fced77efd0
#
_entry.id   5a01e6e716efe23a035888fced77efd0
#
_cell.length_a   1.000
_cell.length_b   1.000
_cell.length_c   1.000
_cell.angle_alpha   90.00
_cell.angle_beta   90.00
_cell.angle_gamma   90.00
#
_symmetry.space_group_name_H-M   'P 1'
#
loop_
_entity.id
_entity.type
_entity.pdbx_description
1 polymer ?
#
loop_
_entity_poly.entity_id
_entity_poly.type
_entity_poly.pdbx_seq_one_letter_code
_entity_poly.pdbx_strand_id
1 'polypeptide(L)'
;MDLFWRQFASLLGPPGPPSPLVSTIASPQVGERRILLRAPQALTLARLDAVLSGGSSPSLSLQLRSGLDVAATGTALLSTPMTISSSNGGTSTGTMLTSFQAPAVPVDHWLWLEMNAVSGSPDGLTVMLRFG
;
A
#
# COMPACT_ATOMS: atom_id res chain seq x y z
N MET A 1 15.38 6.71 -10.40
CA MET A 1 14.37 7.08 -9.39
C MET A 1 14.78 8.29 -8.57
N ASP A 2 16.00 8.30 -8.00
CA ASP A 2 16.46 9.44 -7.19
C ASP A 2 16.48 10.73 -7.99
N LEU A 3 16.94 10.69 -9.24
CA LEU A 3 17.01 11.86 -10.09
C LEU A 3 15.63 12.44 -10.36
N PHE A 4 14.66 11.58 -10.67
CA PHE A 4 13.29 11.99 -10.89
C PHE A 4 12.69 12.61 -9.63
N TRP A 5 12.91 11.98 -8.49
CA TRP A 5 12.42 12.46 -7.20
C TRP A 5 12.99 13.83 -6.86
N ARG A 6 14.29 14.01 -7.05
CA ARG A 6 14.94 15.29 -6.76
C ARG A 6 14.43 16.41 -7.66
N GLN A 7 14.23 16.12 -8.94
CA GLN A 7 13.68 17.10 -9.87
C GLN A 7 12.26 17.49 -9.47
N PHE A 8 11.45 16.52 -9.10
CA PHE A 8 10.09 16.75 -8.69
C PHE A 8 10.03 17.61 -7.42
N ALA A 9 10.84 17.28 -6.43
CA ALA A 9 10.89 18.04 -5.19
C ALA A 9 11.38 19.48 -5.44
N SER A 10 12.35 19.65 -6.34
CA SER A 10 12.87 20.97 -6.71
C SER A 10 11.81 21.83 -7.37
N LEU A 11 10.96 21.24 -8.21
CA LEU A 11 9.88 21.97 -8.89
C LEU A 11 8.80 22.42 -7.91
N LEU A 12 8.59 21.68 -6.85
CA LEU A 12 7.57 21.99 -5.85
C LEU A 12 8.05 22.97 -4.77
N GLY A 13 9.36 23.30 -4.76
CA GLY A 13 9.94 24.16 -3.75
C GLY A 13 10.38 23.41 -2.50
N PRO A 14 10.31 24.01 -1.30
CA PRO A 14 10.79 23.34 -0.07
C PRO A 14 10.11 22.00 0.15
N PRO A 15 10.83 21.01 0.72
CA PRO A 15 10.23 19.71 0.98
C PRO A 15 9.02 19.82 1.90
N GLY A 16 7.91 19.31 1.43
CA GLY A 16 6.71 19.11 2.24
C GLY A 16 6.45 17.64 2.42
N PRO A 17 5.26 17.26 2.93
CA PRO A 17 4.86 15.88 2.98
C PRO A 17 4.92 15.26 1.59
N PRO A 18 5.38 13.98 1.45
CA PRO A 18 5.39 13.32 0.15
C PRO A 18 3.99 13.25 -0.43
N SER A 19 3.90 13.30 -1.75
CA SER A 19 2.64 13.10 -2.46
C SER A 19 2.07 11.73 -2.15
N PRO A 20 0.73 11.56 -2.20
CA PRO A 20 0.14 10.24 -2.03
C PRO A 20 0.72 9.23 -3.03
N LEU A 21 0.94 8.02 -2.57
CA LEU A 21 1.36 6.92 -3.42
C LEU A 21 0.13 6.12 -3.81
N VAL A 22 -0.07 5.90 -5.11
CA VAL A 22 -1.16 5.09 -5.63
C VAL A 22 -0.58 3.92 -6.38
N SER A 23 -1.09 2.72 -6.10
CA SER A 23 -0.69 1.50 -6.80
C SER A 23 -1.92 0.70 -7.16
N THR A 24 -1.97 0.21 -8.41
CA THR A 24 -3.04 -0.66 -8.88
C THR A 24 -2.45 -2.01 -9.23
N ILE A 25 -3.06 -3.07 -8.71
CA ILE A 25 -2.62 -4.45 -8.91
C ILE A 25 -3.71 -5.17 -9.67
N ALA A 26 -3.38 -5.65 -10.87
CA ALA A 26 -4.30 -6.44 -11.68
C ALA A 26 -4.34 -7.88 -11.18
N SER A 27 -5.53 -8.44 -11.08
CA SER A 27 -5.76 -9.83 -10.69
C SER A 27 -4.92 -10.25 -9.47
N PRO A 28 -5.12 -9.59 -8.32
CA PRO A 28 -4.29 -9.89 -7.15
C PRO A 28 -4.44 -11.35 -6.73
N GLN A 29 -3.31 -11.95 -6.32
CA GLN A 29 -3.23 -13.35 -5.95
C GLN A 29 -2.77 -13.49 -4.51
N VAL A 30 -3.23 -14.55 -3.84
CA VAL A 30 -2.78 -14.87 -2.48
C VAL A 30 -1.27 -15.13 -2.49
N GLY A 31 -0.57 -14.59 -1.49
CA GLY A 31 0.88 -14.72 -1.39
C GLY A 31 1.67 -13.74 -2.22
N GLU A 32 1.02 -12.95 -3.07
CA GLU A 32 1.70 -11.95 -3.88
C GLU A 32 2.26 -10.84 -2.99
N ARG A 33 3.48 -10.40 -3.32
CA ARG A 33 4.10 -9.24 -2.69
C ARG A 33 4.31 -8.17 -3.75
N ARG A 34 3.82 -6.97 -3.47
CA ARG A 34 3.96 -5.84 -4.38
C ARG A 34 4.82 -4.78 -3.71
N ILE A 35 6.02 -4.56 -4.25
CA ILE A 35 6.90 -3.51 -3.76
C ILE A 35 6.34 -2.16 -4.19
N LEU A 36 6.16 -1.26 -3.22
CA LEU A 36 5.56 0.05 -3.44
C LEU A 36 6.63 1.13 -3.60
N LEU A 37 7.60 1.17 -2.68
CA LEU A 37 8.66 2.17 -2.72
C LEU A 37 9.85 1.72 -1.87
N ARG A 38 10.97 2.40 -2.05
CA ARG A 38 12.07 2.43 -1.10
C ARG A 38 12.10 3.82 -0.50
N ALA A 39 12.08 3.92 0.81
CA ALA A 39 11.93 5.21 1.49
C ALA A 39 13.16 6.11 1.24
N PRO A 40 13.01 7.25 0.52
CA PRO A 40 14.12 8.15 0.29
C PRO A 40 14.48 8.96 1.54
N GLN A 41 13.58 9.01 2.49
CA GLN A 41 13.72 9.64 3.79
C GLN A 41 12.84 8.87 4.76
N ALA A 42 12.98 9.13 6.06
CA ALA A 42 12.07 8.53 7.03
C ALA A 42 10.65 8.99 6.73
N LEU A 43 9.72 8.03 6.63
CA LEU A 43 8.32 8.29 6.33
C LEU A 43 7.45 7.84 7.49
N THR A 44 6.32 8.52 7.67
CA THR A 44 5.30 8.09 8.63
C THR A 44 3.99 7.89 7.87
N LEU A 45 3.47 6.66 7.90
CA LEU A 45 2.21 6.36 7.24
C LEU A 45 1.07 7.00 8.04
N ALA A 46 0.26 7.82 7.36
CA ALA A 46 -0.85 8.52 7.97
C ALA A 46 -2.21 7.96 7.56
N ARG A 47 -2.32 7.42 6.36
CA ARG A 47 -3.59 6.90 5.86
C ARG A 47 -3.35 5.85 4.78
N LEU A 48 -4.17 4.81 4.82
CA LEU A 48 -4.22 3.75 3.81
C LEU A 48 -5.65 3.63 3.32
N ASP A 49 -5.86 3.76 2.02
CA ASP A 49 -7.14 3.51 1.38
C ASP A 49 -6.97 2.35 0.41
N ALA A 50 -7.98 1.50 0.31
CA ALA A 50 -7.97 0.38 -0.62
C ALA A 50 -9.36 0.11 -1.16
N VAL A 51 -9.44 -0.24 -2.43
CA VAL A 51 -10.70 -0.57 -3.09
C VAL A 51 -10.49 -1.73 -4.05
N LEU A 52 -11.45 -2.65 -4.09
CA LEU A 52 -11.48 -3.76 -5.04
C LEU A 52 -12.41 -3.43 -6.20
N SER A 53 -12.10 -3.99 -7.36
CA SER A 53 -12.98 -3.91 -8.53
C SER A 53 -13.11 -5.28 -9.16
N GLY A 54 -14.28 -5.55 -9.77
CA GLY A 54 -14.54 -6.79 -10.47
C GLY A 54 -14.74 -7.98 -9.55
N GLY A 55 -14.83 -9.15 -10.16
CA GLY A 55 -15.01 -10.40 -9.46
C GLY A 55 -16.44 -10.66 -9.04
N SER A 56 -16.65 -11.70 -8.24
CA SER A 56 -17.93 -12.11 -7.72
C SER A 56 -17.86 -12.15 -6.20
N SER A 57 -18.49 -11.17 -5.55
CA SER A 57 -18.39 -10.95 -4.10
C SER A 57 -16.93 -11.04 -3.62
N PRO A 58 -16.06 -10.23 -4.20
CA PRO A 58 -14.63 -10.36 -3.93
C PRO A 58 -14.28 -9.93 -2.51
N SER A 59 -13.27 -10.56 -1.95
CA SER A 59 -12.71 -10.21 -0.65
C SER A 59 -11.21 -10.42 -0.69
N LEU A 60 -10.48 -9.50 -0.05
CA LEU A 60 -9.02 -9.55 -0.02
C LEU A 60 -8.53 -9.03 1.33
N SER A 61 -7.56 -9.73 1.91
CA SER A 61 -6.86 -9.25 3.10
C SER A 61 -5.43 -8.92 2.73
N LEU A 62 -4.97 -7.75 3.14
CA LEU A 62 -3.61 -7.31 2.87
C LEU A 62 -2.90 -6.86 4.15
N GLN A 63 -1.57 -6.94 4.12
CA GLN A 63 -0.70 -6.39 5.14
C GLN A 63 0.31 -5.47 4.46
N LEU A 64 0.70 -4.41 5.13
CA LEU A 64 1.83 -3.60 4.75
C LEU A 64 3.04 -4.02 5.57
N ARG A 65 4.19 -4.15 4.90
CA ARG A 65 5.42 -4.52 5.57
C ARG A 65 6.57 -3.64 5.10
N SER A 66 7.54 -3.43 5.97
CA SER A 66 8.75 -2.68 5.64
C SER A 66 9.98 -3.40 6.14
N GLY A 67 11.10 -3.18 5.46
CA GLY A 67 12.37 -3.78 5.84
C GLY A 67 13.45 -3.53 4.80
N LEU A 68 14.68 -3.90 5.15
CA LEU A 68 15.81 -3.78 4.24
C LEU A 68 15.84 -4.91 3.21
N ASP A 69 15.23 -6.04 3.50
CA ASP A 69 15.21 -7.22 2.65
C ASP A 69 13.76 -7.60 2.33
N VAL A 70 13.36 -7.42 1.08
CA VAL A 70 11.99 -7.71 0.63
C VAL A 70 11.68 -9.21 0.63
N ALA A 71 12.67 -10.06 0.72
CA ALA A 71 12.48 -11.51 0.82
C ALA A 71 12.23 -11.96 2.26
N ALA A 72 12.52 -11.11 3.24
CA ALA A 72 12.28 -11.39 4.64
C ALA A 72 10.84 -11.07 5.04
N THR A 73 10.46 -11.40 6.27
CA THR A 73 9.13 -11.09 6.79
C THR A 73 8.92 -9.59 6.95
N GLY A 74 9.94 -8.86 7.38
CA GLY A 74 9.85 -7.43 7.62
C GLY A 74 9.00 -7.08 8.83
N THR A 75 8.77 -5.79 9.00
CA THR A 75 7.94 -5.24 10.07
C THR A 75 6.54 -4.99 9.55
N ALA A 76 5.52 -5.54 10.21
CA ALA A 76 4.13 -5.29 9.86
C ALA A 76 3.70 -3.91 10.35
N LEU A 77 3.14 -3.11 9.45
CA LEU A 77 2.66 -1.78 9.79
C LEU A 77 1.24 -1.82 10.36
N LEU A 78 0.43 -2.80 9.95
CA LEU A 78 -0.95 -2.93 10.43
C LEU A 78 -0.99 -3.91 11.60
N SER A 79 -1.80 -3.60 12.61
CA SER A 79 -1.98 -4.50 13.76
C SER A 79 -2.62 -5.83 13.36
N THR A 80 -3.53 -5.77 12.40
CA THR A 80 -4.15 -6.95 11.76
C THR A 80 -4.25 -6.67 10.27
N PRO A 81 -4.24 -7.70 9.42
CA PRO A 81 -4.45 -7.50 7.99
C PRO A 81 -5.76 -6.74 7.72
N MET A 82 -5.71 -5.83 6.77
CA MET A 82 -6.88 -5.06 6.35
C MET A 82 -7.71 -5.89 5.38
N THR A 83 -8.99 -6.03 5.66
CA THR A 83 -9.91 -6.76 4.78
C THR A 83 -10.73 -5.79 3.97
N ILE A 84 -10.71 -5.95 2.66
CA ILE A 84 -11.48 -5.16 1.71
C ILE A 84 -12.45 -6.12 1.02
N SER A 85 -13.72 -5.74 0.94
CA SER A 85 -14.71 -6.57 0.28
C SER A 85 -15.67 -5.69 -0.52
N SER A 86 -16.32 -6.30 -1.51
CA SER A 86 -17.30 -5.64 -2.34
C SER A 86 -18.39 -6.66 -2.65
N SER A 87 -19.62 -6.20 -2.78
CA SER A 87 -20.72 -7.05 -3.20
C SER A 87 -20.93 -6.96 -4.71
N ASN A 88 -21.39 -8.06 -5.31
CA ASN A 88 -21.81 -8.12 -6.72
C ASN A 88 -20.74 -7.71 -7.74
N GLY A 89 -19.47 -7.88 -7.41
CA GLY A 89 -18.39 -7.68 -8.36
C GLY A 89 -18.19 -6.25 -8.82
N GLY A 90 -18.89 -5.29 -8.25
CA GLY A 90 -18.71 -3.88 -8.58
C GLY A 90 -17.59 -3.25 -7.77
N THR A 91 -17.31 -1.98 -8.09
CA THR A 91 -16.45 -1.16 -7.24
C THR A 91 -17.23 -0.77 -5.99
N SER A 92 -16.54 -0.72 -4.87
CA SER A 92 -17.10 -0.23 -3.61
C SER A 92 -16.54 1.15 -3.29
N THR A 93 -17.00 1.73 -2.20
CA THR A 93 -16.44 2.99 -1.71
C THR A 93 -15.04 2.81 -1.13
N GLY A 94 -14.62 1.56 -0.96
CA GLY A 94 -13.30 1.24 -0.42
C GLY A 94 -13.27 1.21 1.09
N THR A 95 -12.11 0.87 1.60
CA THR A 95 -11.85 0.78 3.04
C THR A 95 -10.69 1.70 3.38
N MET A 96 -10.81 2.43 4.48
CA MET A 96 -9.80 3.39 4.93
C MET A 96 -9.29 3.00 6.30
N LEU A 97 -8.00 3.19 6.51
CA LEU A 97 -7.35 2.96 7.80
C LEU A 97 -6.45 4.15 8.12
N THR A 98 -6.54 4.64 9.36
CA THR A 98 -5.73 5.78 9.83
C THR A 98 -4.94 5.47 11.09
N SER A 99 -5.06 4.25 11.61
CA SER A 99 -4.35 3.82 12.82
C SER A 99 -3.47 2.62 12.49
N PHE A 100 -2.22 2.68 12.87
CA PHE A 100 -1.21 1.68 12.50
C PHE A 100 -0.42 1.26 13.72
N GLN A 101 -0.04 -0.03 13.75
CA GLN A 101 0.80 -0.57 14.80
C GLN A 101 2.23 0.00 14.74
N ALA A 102 2.76 0.12 13.52
CA ALA A 102 4.12 0.60 13.30
C ALA A 102 4.13 1.52 12.06
N PRO A 103 3.70 2.79 12.20
CA PRO A 103 3.57 3.69 11.03
C PRO A 103 4.89 4.18 10.47
N ALA A 104 5.99 4.05 11.19
CA ALA A 104 7.28 4.58 10.77
C ALA A 104 7.94 3.64 9.76
N VAL A 105 8.39 4.22 8.64
CA VAL A 105 9.20 3.53 7.64
C VAL A 105 10.56 4.21 7.63
N PRO A 106 11.60 3.55 8.16
CA PRO A 106 12.94 4.16 8.21
C PRO A 106 13.50 4.43 6.81
N VAL A 107 14.42 5.38 6.72
CA VAL A 107 15.11 5.68 5.48
C VAL A 107 15.77 4.41 4.91
N ASP A 108 15.72 4.26 3.60
CA ASP A 108 16.26 3.14 2.82
C ASP A 108 15.53 1.81 3.01
N HIS A 109 14.50 1.75 3.85
CA HIS A 109 13.66 0.56 3.92
C HIS A 109 12.72 0.48 2.73
N TRP A 110 12.49 -0.74 2.26
CA TRP A 110 11.45 -1.03 1.28
C TRP A 110 10.10 -1.10 1.97
N LEU A 111 9.05 -0.72 1.26
CA LEU A 111 7.67 -0.84 1.70
C LEU A 111 6.93 -1.68 0.68
N TRP A 112 6.24 -2.74 1.13
CA TRP A 112 5.51 -3.61 0.21
C TRP A 112 4.16 -4.03 0.78
N LEU A 113 3.27 -4.40 -0.16
CA LEU A 113 2.00 -5.03 0.16
C LEU A 113 2.17 -6.54 0.12
N GLU A 114 1.47 -7.24 1.01
CA GLU A 114 1.39 -8.68 1.01
C GLU A 114 -0.07 -9.10 1.02
N MET A 115 -0.47 -9.90 0.03
CA MET A 115 -1.85 -10.40 -0.09
C MET A 115 -1.99 -11.64 0.77
N ASN A 116 -2.67 -11.53 1.91
CA ASN A 116 -2.81 -12.63 2.86
C ASN A 116 -3.92 -13.59 2.45
N ALA A 117 -5.00 -13.07 1.87
CA ALA A 117 -6.13 -13.88 1.42
C ALA A 117 -6.81 -13.17 0.25
N VAL A 118 -7.27 -13.95 -0.72
CA VAL A 118 -7.99 -13.43 -1.89
C VAL A 118 -9.09 -14.43 -2.22
N SER A 119 -10.32 -13.93 -2.41
CA SER A 119 -11.44 -14.74 -2.85
C SER A 119 -12.35 -13.95 -3.78
N GLY A 120 -13.19 -14.63 -4.56
CA GLY A 120 -14.11 -14.00 -5.48
C GLY A 120 -13.46 -13.46 -6.76
N SER A 121 -12.19 -13.76 -7.01
CA SER A 121 -11.46 -13.41 -8.24
C SER A 121 -11.59 -11.93 -8.61
N PRO A 122 -11.18 -10.99 -7.74
CA PRO A 122 -11.23 -9.59 -8.09
C PRO A 122 -10.34 -9.28 -9.29
N ASP A 123 -10.77 -8.34 -10.14
CA ASP A 123 -10.00 -7.92 -11.30
C ASP A 123 -8.88 -6.96 -10.94
N GLY A 124 -9.08 -6.15 -9.90
CA GLY A 124 -8.09 -5.18 -9.50
C GLY A 124 -8.19 -4.78 -8.04
N LEU A 125 -7.05 -4.39 -7.50
CA LEU A 125 -6.92 -3.76 -6.20
C LEU A 125 -6.21 -2.44 -6.39
N THR A 126 -6.80 -1.36 -5.93
CA THR A 126 -6.13 -0.05 -5.91
C THR A 126 -5.91 0.35 -4.47
N VAL A 127 -4.68 0.70 -4.15
CA VAL A 127 -4.32 1.20 -2.83
C VAL A 127 -3.74 2.61 -2.95
N MET A 128 -4.01 3.42 -1.95
CA MET A 128 -3.44 4.76 -1.85
C MET A 128 -2.91 4.94 -0.44
N LEU A 129 -1.64 5.37 -0.36
CA LEU A 129 -0.97 5.63 0.90
C LEU A 129 -0.69 7.12 1.01
N ARG A 130 -0.99 7.70 2.17
CA ARG A 130 -0.61 9.07 2.50
C ARG A 130 0.36 9.05 3.66
N PHE A 131 1.40 9.86 3.55
CA PHE A 131 2.42 10.00 4.59
C PHE A 131 2.31 11.39 5.22
N GLY A 132 2.54 11.43 6.51
CA GLY A 132 2.46 12.69 7.26
C GLY A 132 3.75 13.12 7.89
#